data_5b49864b49aeb651d3ec75d763faf4a4
#
_entry.id   5b49864b49aeb651d3ec75d763faf4a4
#
_cell.length_a   1.000
_cell.length_b   1.000
_cell.length_c   1.000
_cell.angle_alpha   90.00
_cell.angle_beta   90.00
_cell.angle_gamma   90.00
#
_symmetry.space_group_name_H-M   'P 1'
#
loop_
_entity.id
_entity.type
_entity.pdbx_description
1 polymer ?
#
loop_
_entity_poly.entity_id
_entity_poly.type
_entity_poly.pdbx_seq_one_letter_code
_entity_poly.pdbx_strand_id
1 'polypeptide(L)'
;MYARSTTFEGMPANVEAGIAFVRNEAAPMLAKAEGCRGLSLLVDRATGQCIATSSWDTEAAMRAGDRELRPLRDRGRDILGGSLEMDEWEVAVMHRTSHGECCRVSWLQGDVEAMTETFRVGILPELEQTPGFCSASLLVNRATGLGCGTTVWESRAAMEASRVVADDLRRRTADEAAGEIVEVHEYELAYAHLHLPEMA
;
A
#
# COMPACT_ATOMS: atom_id res chain seq x y z
N MET A 1 -3.14 -13.35 5.48
CA MET A 1 -1.86 -12.62 5.44
C MET A 1 -2.01 -11.26 6.09
N TYR A 2 -0.93 -10.68 6.55
CA TYR A 2 -0.93 -9.40 7.27
C TYR A 2 0.06 -8.43 6.66
N ALA A 3 -0.14 -7.14 6.87
CA ALA A 3 0.77 -6.11 6.42
C ALA A 3 0.93 -5.02 7.49
N ARG A 4 2.10 -4.39 7.50
CA ARG A 4 2.34 -3.18 8.29
C ARG A 4 2.81 -2.09 7.36
N SER A 5 2.07 -0.99 7.32
CA SER A 5 2.50 0.24 6.68
C SER A 5 3.18 1.16 7.69
N THR A 6 4.20 1.84 7.24
CA THR A 6 4.85 2.93 7.95
C THR A 6 4.82 4.14 7.02
N THR A 7 4.03 5.14 7.40
CA THR A 7 3.94 6.41 6.68
C THR A 7 4.92 7.39 7.30
N PHE A 8 5.80 7.93 6.49
CA PHE A 8 6.77 8.95 6.88
C PHE A 8 6.35 10.29 6.28
N GLU A 9 6.20 11.29 7.13
CA GLU A 9 6.03 12.70 6.74
C GLU A 9 7.41 13.34 6.62
N GLY A 10 8.11 12.99 5.56
CA GLY A 10 9.50 13.39 5.34
C GLY A 10 9.64 14.71 4.59
N MET A 11 10.88 15.06 4.26
CA MET A 11 11.19 16.24 3.44
C MET A 11 11.42 15.84 1.98
N PRO A 12 10.88 16.57 0.99
CA PRO A 12 11.08 16.27 -0.44
C PRO A 12 12.54 16.07 -0.83
N ALA A 13 13.44 16.87 -0.27
CA ALA A 13 14.88 16.79 -0.55
C ALA A 13 15.52 15.46 -0.11
N ASN A 14 14.88 14.74 0.81
CA ASN A 14 15.42 13.51 1.41
C ASN A 14 14.83 12.21 0.79
N VAL A 15 13.87 12.32 -0.12
CA VAL A 15 13.19 11.16 -0.72
C VAL A 15 14.19 10.20 -1.38
N GLU A 16 15.17 10.70 -2.14
CA GLU A 16 16.18 9.85 -2.78
C GLU A 16 17.03 9.08 -1.77
N ALA A 17 17.41 9.72 -0.67
CA ALA A 17 18.14 9.05 0.41
C ALA A 17 17.26 7.97 1.09
N GLY A 18 15.96 8.22 1.25
CA GLY A 18 14.99 7.25 1.74
C GLY A 18 14.85 6.05 0.82
N ILE A 19 14.74 6.26 -0.50
CA ILE A 19 14.69 5.18 -1.50
C ILE A 19 15.97 4.34 -1.46
N ALA A 20 17.13 5.00 -1.41
CA ALA A 20 18.43 4.31 -1.34
C ALA A 20 18.53 3.47 -0.05
N PHE A 21 18.09 4.01 1.09
CA PHE A 21 18.07 3.29 2.35
C PHE A 21 17.15 2.05 2.30
N VAL A 22 15.94 2.19 1.76
CA VAL A 22 15.03 1.06 1.63
C VAL A 22 15.64 -0.02 0.74
N ARG A 23 16.20 0.33 -0.41
CA ARG A 23 16.78 -0.62 -1.37
C ARG A 23 18.00 -1.34 -0.81
N ASN A 24 18.90 -0.61 -0.16
CA ASN A 24 20.23 -1.13 0.20
C ASN A 24 20.30 -1.73 1.60
N GLU A 25 19.40 -1.33 2.51
CA GLU A 25 19.44 -1.74 3.90
C GLU A 25 18.14 -2.39 4.38
N ALA A 26 16.98 -1.72 4.23
CA ALA A 26 15.72 -2.21 4.78
C ALA A 26 15.25 -3.48 4.09
N ALA A 27 15.23 -3.52 2.77
CA ALA A 27 14.76 -4.68 2.01
C ALA A 27 15.62 -5.93 2.23
N PRO A 28 16.98 -5.87 2.25
CA PRO A 28 17.82 -7.02 2.59
C PRO A 28 17.65 -7.52 4.03
N MET A 29 17.33 -6.65 4.98
CA MET A 29 17.05 -7.06 6.36
C MET A 29 15.68 -7.75 6.46
N LEU A 30 14.64 -7.16 5.88
CA LEU A 30 13.29 -7.73 5.84
C LEU A 30 13.26 -9.08 5.13
N ALA A 31 14.03 -9.25 4.07
CA ALA A 31 14.14 -10.54 3.37
C ALA A 31 14.66 -11.70 4.23
N LYS A 32 15.31 -11.40 5.37
CA LYS A 32 15.81 -12.40 6.32
C LYS A 32 14.87 -12.60 7.51
N ALA A 33 13.88 -11.73 7.68
CA ALA A 33 12.94 -11.81 8.80
C ALA A 33 11.97 -12.98 8.57
N GLU A 34 11.79 -13.82 9.59
CA GLU A 34 10.93 -14.99 9.52
C GLU A 34 9.47 -14.58 9.26
N GLY A 35 8.86 -15.21 8.25
CA GLY A 35 7.48 -14.93 7.84
C GLY A 35 7.28 -13.63 7.07
N CYS A 36 8.34 -12.85 6.79
CA CYS A 36 8.26 -11.69 5.92
C CYS A 36 8.13 -12.13 4.46
N ARG A 37 7.17 -11.56 3.73
CA ARG A 37 6.87 -11.86 2.31
C ARG A 37 7.23 -10.73 1.36
N GLY A 38 7.76 -9.64 1.89
CA GLY A 38 8.30 -8.57 1.07
C GLY A 38 8.01 -7.17 1.57
N LEU A 39 8.44 -6.23 0.76
CA LEU A 39 8.38 -4.80 1.04
C LEU A 39 8.03 -4.04 -0.22
N SER A 40 7.21 -3.02 -0.10
CA SER A 40 7.02 -1.96 -1.10
C SER A 40 7.30 -0.59 -0.51
N LEU A 41 7.67 0.36 -1.36
CA LEU A 41 7.85 1.77 -1.02
C LEU A 41 7.14 2.65 -2.04
N LEU A 42 6.18 3.41 -1.56
CA LEU A 42 5.50 4.47 -2.29
C LEU A 42 6.12 5.80 -1.89
N VAL A 43 6.28 6.72 -2.84
CA VAL A 43 6.83 8.05 -2.57
C VAL A 43 6.04 9.13 -3.30
N ASP A 44 5.79 10.23 -2.60
CA ASP A 44 5.39 11.50 -3.18
C ASP A 44 6.58 12.47 -3.12
N ARG A 45 7.17 12.75 -4.28
CA ARG A 45 8.35 13.61 -4.37
C ARG A 45 8.04 15.08 -4.09
N ALA A 46 6.78 15.48 -4.24
CA ALA A 46 6.37 16.88 -4.04
C ALA A 46 6.21 17.21 -2.55
N THR A 47 5.63 16.29 -1.78
CA THR A 47 5.40 16.48 -0.35
C THR A 47 6.50 15.89 0.53
N GLY A 48 7.22 14.88 0.06
CA GLY A 48 8.18 14.11 0.83
C GLY A 48 7.55 12.93 1.59
N GLN A 49 6.23 12.73 1.46
CA GLN A 49 5.55 11.60 2.08
C GLN A 49 6.01 10.28 1.45
N CYS A 50 6.29 9.30 2.29
CA CYS A 50 6.69 7.96 1.88
C CYS A 50 5.92 6.92 2.67
N ILE A 51 5.45 5.85 2.00
CA ILE A 51 4.76 4.73 2.65
C ILE A 51 5.54 3.44 2.38
N ALA A 52 6.14 2.88 3.43
CA ALA A 52 6.81 1.59 3.38
C ALA A 52 5.86 0.51 3.93
N THR A 53 5.48 -0.46 3.10
CA THR A 53 4.57 -1.55 3.49
C THR A 53 5.29 -2.89 3.45
N SER A 54 5.44 -3.52 4.61
CA SER A 54 5.92 -4.89 4.75
C SER A 54 4.76 -5.87 4.85
N SER A 55 4.91 -7.04 4.22
CA SER A 55 3.87 -8.09 4.19
C SER A 55 4.38 -9.37 4.88
N TRP A 56 3.47 -10.08 5.56
CA TRP A 56 3.80 -11.17 6.48
C TRP A 56 2.81 -12.32 6.38
N ASP A 57 3.29 -13.54 6.61
CA ASP A 57 2.46 -14.75 6.61
C ASP A 57 1.36 -14.71 7.67
N THR A 58 1.73 -14.25 8.88
CA THR A 58 0.85 -14.23 10.04
C THR A 58 0.99 -12.94 10.82
N GLU A 59 -0.05 -12.59 11.57
CA GLU A 59 -0.03 -11.46 12.50
C GLU A 59 1.08 -11.64 13.56
N ALA A 60 1.27 -12.88 14.04
CA ALA A 60 2.29 -13.19 15.02
C ALA A 60 3.71 -12.93 14.48
N ALA A 61 4.01 -13.31 13.22
CA ALA A 61 5.28 -13.01 12.57
C ALA A 61 5.49 -11.50 12.39
N MET A 62 4.45 -10.77 11.97
CA MET A 62 4.47 -9.31 11.84
C MET A 62 4.79 -8.64 13.18
N ARG A 63 4.16 -9.07 14.26
CA ARG A 63 4.38 -8.52 15.61
C ARG A 63 5.73 -8.93 16.19
N ALA A 64 6.18 -10.15 15.95
CA ALA A 64 7.50 -10.60 16.37
C ALA A 64 8.62 -9.78 15.72
N GLY A 65 8.49 -9.49 14.41
CA GLY A 65 9.43 -8.65 13.67
C GLY A 65 9.49 -7.19 14.14
N ASP A 66 8.48 -6.69 14.86
CA ASP A 66 8.42 -5.29 15.27
C ASP A 66 9.64 -4.82 16.06
N ARG A 67 10.08 -5.63 17.00
CA ARG A 67 11.22 -5.29 17.87
C ARG A 67 12.53 -5.19 17.09
N GLU A 68 12.72 -6.10 16.14
CA GLU A 68 13.95 -6.15 15.32
C GLU A 68 13.97 -5.02 14.29
N LEU A 69 12.79 -4.63 13.78
CA LEU A 69 12.67 -3.63 12.73
C LEU A 69 12.49 -2.20 13.25
N ARG A 70 12.29 -2.01 14.55
CA ARG A 70 12.18 -0.67 15.15
C ARG A 70 13.40 0.21 14.85
N PRO A 71 14.67 -0.25 15.05
CA PRO A 71 15.83 0.58 14.74
C PRO A 71 15.90 0.98 13.26
N LEU A 72 15.39 0.12 12.37
CA LEU A 72 15.34 0.38 10.94
C LEU A 72 14.33 1.50 10.62
N ARG A 73 13.15 1.47 11.25
CA ARG A 73 12.14 2.53 11.09
C ARG A 73 12.63 3.87 11.66
N ASP A 74 13.23 3.85 12.84
CA ASP A 74 13.81 5.05 13.45
C ASP A 74 14.87 5.68 12.54
N ARG A 75 15.72 4.87 11.94
CA ARG A 75 16.72 5.33 10.98
C ARG A 75 16.08 5.87 9.69
N GLY A 76 15.02 5.23 9.18
CA GLY A 76 14.25 5.72 8.03
C GLY A 76 13.66 7.10 8.31
N ARG A 77 13.06 7.29 9.50
CA ARG A 77 12.55 8.60 9.96
C ARG A 77 13.67 9.64 10.00
N ASP A 78 14.82 9.30 10.58
CA ASP A 78 15.94 10.25 10.71
C ASP A 78 16.51 10.65 9.33
N ILE A 79 16.57 9.70 8.37
CA ILE A 79 16.98 9.96 6.98
C ILE A 79 15.95 10.87 6.28
N LEU A 80 14.66 10.56 6.38
CA LEU A 80 13.59 11.33 5.73
C LEU A 80 13.34 12.69 6.39
N GLY A 81 13.71 12.83 7.68
CA GLY A 81 13.69 14.12 8.39
C GLY A 81 12.31 14.56 8.86
N GLY A 82 11.46 13.63 9.30
CA GLY A 82 10.12 13.97 9.74
C GLY A 82 9.56 13.03 10.81
N SER A 83 8.24 12.94 10.89
CA SER A 83 7.51 12.00 11.75
C SER A 83 7.21 10.69 11.03
N LEU A 84 6.78 9.68 11.78
CA LEU A 84 6.24 8.44 11.24
C LEU A 84 4.99 8.01 11.99
N GLU A 85 4.09 7.36 11.24
CA GLU A 85 2.92 6.67 11.76
C GLU A 85 2.91 5.23 11.25
N MET A 86 2.25 4.34 11.99
CA MET A 86 2.20 2.92 11.64
C MET A 86 0.77 2.39 11.75
N ASP A 87 0.40 1.60 10.74
CA ASP A 87 -0.86 0.87 10.74
C ASP A 87 -0.61 -0.61 10.50
N GLU A 88 -1.47 -1.43 11.11
CA GLU A 88 -1.49 -2.88 10.93
C GLU A 88 -2.76 -3.29 10.20
N TRP A 89 -2.61 -4.21 9.26
CA TRP A 89 -3.64 -4.58 8.32
C TRP A 89 -3.74 -6.10 8.15
N GLU A 90 -4.93 -6.57 7.83
CA GLU A 90 -5.13 -7.83 7.13
C GLU A 90 -5.07 -7.57 5.61
N VAL A 91 -4.41 -8.44 4.85
CA VAL A 91 -4.44 -8.39 3.39
C VAL A 91 -5.71 -9.12 2.94
N ALA A 92 -6.74 -8.39 2.56
CA ALA A 92 -8.03 -8.93 2.15
C ALA A 92 -8.05 -9.33 0.67
N VAL A 93 -7.42 -8.52 -0.19
CA VAL A 93 -7.27 -8.78 -1.64
C VAL A 93 -5.87 -8.44 -2.08
N MET A 94 -5.30 -9.28 -2.96
CA MET A 94 -4.05 -9.03 -3.66
C MET A 94 -4.14 -9.65 -5.05
N HIS A 95 -4.04 -8.81 -6.08
CA HIS A 95 -4.08 -9.21 -7.47
C HIS A 95 -2.99 -8.51 -8.27
N ARG A 96 -2.26 -9.27 -9.11
CA ARG A 96 -1.16 -8.71 -9.90
C ARG A 96 -1.12 -9.33 -11.29
N THR A 97 -1.14 -8.49 -12.31
CA THR A 97 -0.96 -8.88 -13.71
C THR A 97 0.45 -8.55 -14.22
N SER A 98 1.02 -7.42 -13.78
CA SER A 98 2.31 -6.92 -14.23
C SER A 98 2.96 -6.00 -13.19
N HIS A 99 4.14 -5.46 -13.53
CA HIS A 99 4.81 -4.42 -12.77
C HIS A 99 4.36 -3.04 -13.26
N GLY A 100 4.21 -2.09 -12.34
CA GLY A 100 3.88 -0.71 -12.67
C GLY A 100 4.79 0.28 -11.96
N GLU A 101 4.65 1.57 -12.30
CA GLU A 101 5.53 2.66 -11.84
C GLU A 101 4.84 3.64 -10.90
N CYS A 102 3.53 3.73 -10.95
CA CYS A 102 2.75 4.65 -10.13
C CYS A 102 1.53 3.98 -9.54
N CYS A 103 1.04 4.53 -8.45
CA CYS A 103 -0.12 3.99 -7.78
C CYS A 103 -1.03 5.09 -7.22
N ARG A 104 -2.31 4.75 -7.12
CA ARG A 104 -3.29 5.52 -6.39
C ARG A 104 -3.71 4.73 -5.17
N VAL A 105 -3.62 5.36 -4.02
CA VAL A 105 -4.02 4.82 -2.72
C VAL A 105 -5.28 5.54 -2.27
N SER A 106 -6.27 4.77 -1.81
CA SER A 106 -7.55 5.30 -1.34
C SER A 106 -7.85 4.70 0.04
N TRP A 107 -8.08 5.56 1.01
CA TRP A 107 -8.54 5.15 2.33
C TRP A 107 -10.05 5.32 2.42
N LEU A 108 -10.73 4.27 2.89
CA LEU A 108 -12.17 4.23 3.04
C LEU A 108 -12.51 3.79 4.47
N GLN A 109 -13.55 4.38 5.03
CA GLN A 109 -14.11 3.99 6.32
C GLN A 109 -15.47 3.35 6.07
N GLY A 110 -15.76 2.18 6.65
CA GLY A 110 -17.04 1.51 6.48
C GLY A 110 -17.04 0.04 6.88
N ASP A 111 -18.03 -0.71 6.40
CA ASP A 111 -18.10 -2.16 6.61
C ASP A 111 -17.04 -2.89 5.80
N VAL A 112 -16.11 -3.52 6.50
CA VAL A 112 -14.93 -4.19 5.89
C VAL A 112 -15.33 -5.39 5.03
N GLU A 113 -16.37 -6.14 5.42
CA GLU A 113 -16.83 -7.31 4.67
C GLU A 113 -17.46 -6.87 3.35
N ALA A 114 -18.37 -5.89 3.41
CA ALA A 114 -18.97 -5.32 2.21
C ALA A 114 -17.92 -4.68 1.29
N MET A 115 -16.97 -3.94 1.86
CA MET A 115 -15.84 -3.35 1.13
C MET A 115 -15.00 -4.42 0.41
N THR A 116 -14.68 -5.53 1.10
CA THR A 116 -13.88 -6.63 0.55
C THR A 116 -14.62 -7.33 -0.58
N GLU A 117 -15.91 -7.63 -0.39
CA GLU A 117 -16.73 -8.29 -1.40
C GLU A 117 -16.90 -7.40 -2.65
N THR A 118 -17.26 -6.13 -2.46
CA THR A 118 -17.38 -5.16 -3.55
C THR A 118 -16.07 -5.03 -4.33
N PHE A 119 -14.93 -4.98 -3.61
CA PHE A 119 -13.63 -4.88 -4.25
C PHE A 119 -13.34 -6.12 -5.11
N ARG A 120 -13.60 -7.31 -4.59
CA ARG A 120 -13.31 -8.59 -5.27
C ARG A 120 -14.20 -8.82 -6.48
N VAL A 121 -15.53 -8.66 -6.33
CA VAL A 121 -16.50 -9.04 -7.36
C VAL A 121 -16.86 -7.89 -8.30
N GLY A 122 -16.81 -6.65 -7.82
CA GLY A 122 -17.22 -5.47 -8.58
C GLY A 122 -16.06 -4.64 -9.13
N ILE A 123 -15.06 -4.39 -8.31
CA ILE A 123 -13.99 -3.44 -8.65
C ILE A 123 -12.88 -4.08 -9.47
N LEU A 124 -12.36 -5.21 -8.99
CA LEU A 124 -11.21 -5.88 -9.61
C LEU A 124 -11.45 -6.26 -11.08
N PRO A 125 -12.60 -6.86 -11.47
CA PRO A 125 -12.86 -7.19 -12.87
C PRO A 125 -12.93 -5.97 -13.80
N GLU A 126 -13.33 -4.80 -13.31
CA GLU A 126 -13.35 -3.56 -14.10
C GLU A 126 -11.94 -2.95 -14.21
N LEU A 127 -11.15 -3.02 -13.15
CA LEU A 127 -9.75 -2.59 -13.17
C LEU A 127 -8.92 -3.40 -14.17
N GLU A 128 -9.12 -4.72 -14.22
CA GLU A 128 -8.42 -5.61 -15.18
C GLU A 128 -8.67 -5.25 -16.64
N GLN A 129 -9.82 -4.66 -16.94
CA GLN A 129 -10.18 -4.21 -18.28
C GLN A 129 -9.70 -2.77 -18.57
N THR A 130 -9.17 -2.08 -17.57
CA THR A 130 -8.74 -0.69 -17.73
C THR A 130 -7.30 -0.66 -18.28
N PRO A 131 -7.04 0.03 -19.41
CA PRO A 131 -5.72 0.08 -20.01
C PRO A 131 -4.64 0.59 -19.04
N GLY A 132 -3.52 -0.12 -18.98
CA GLY A 132 -2.38 0.22 -18.12
C GLY A 132 -2.52 -0.20 -16.66
N PHE A 133 -3.57 -0.95 -16.30
CA PHE A 133 -3.68 -1.57 -14.98
C PHE A 133 -2.62 -2.65 -14.78
N CYS A 134 -1.98 -2.67 -13.60
CA CYS A 134 -0.91 -3.61 -13.26
C CYS A 134 -1.20 -4.47 -12.05
N SER A 135 -1.75 -3.89 -10.99
CA SER A 135 -2.11 -4.64 -9.78
C SER A 135 -3.09 -3.86 -8.92
N ALA A 136 -3.78 -4.58 -8.04
CA ALA A 136 -4.60 -3.99 -6.99
C ALA A 136 -4.45 -4.78 -5.69
N SER A 137 -4.58 -4.07 -4.57
CA SER A 137 -4.67 -4.67 -3.25
C SER A 137 -5.68 -3.93 -2.39
N LEU A 138 -6.30 -4.67 -1.47
CA LEU A 138 -7.10 -4.11 -0.39
C LEU A 138 -6.54 -4.61 0.93
N LEU A 139 -6.09 -3.68 1.74
CA LEU A 139 -5.70 -3.89 3.12
C LEU A 139 -6.84 -3.41 4.01
N VAL A 140 -7.15 -4.13 5.07
CA VAL A 140 -8.26 -3.79 5.96
C VAL A 140 -7.87 -3.88 7.43
N ASN A 141 -8.43 -3.00 8.22
CA ASN A 141 -8.37 -3.07 9.68
C ASN A 141 -9.79 -3.32 10.22
N ARG A 142 -10.08 -4.57 10.60
CA ARG A 142 -11.41 -4.97 11.07
C ARG A 142 -11.82 -4.32 12.37
N ALA A 143 -10.88 -3.89 13.20
CA ALA A 143 -11.19 -3.26 14.47
C ALA A 143 -11.66 -1.82 14.31
N THR A 144 -11.16 -1.12 13.29
CA THR A 144 -11.48 0.29 13.04
C THR A 144 -12.49 0.48 11.91
N GLY A 145 -12.68 -0.50 11.04
CA GLY A 145 -13.48 -0.35 9.82
C GLY A 145 -12.75 0.39 8.69
N LEU A 146 -11.43 0.59 8.83
CA LEU A 146 -10.63 1.28 7.82
C LEU A 146 -10.15 0.30 6.75
N GLY A 147 -10.30 0.68 5.49
CA GLY A 147 -9.75 0.01 4.31
C GLY A 147 -8.76 0.90 3.57
N CYS A 148 -7.71 0.28 3.04
CA CYS A 148 -6.70 0.94 2.21
C CYS A 148 -6.58 0.20 0.87
N GLY A 149 -7.21 0.72 -0.16
CA GLY A 149 -7.18 0.21 -1.52
C GLY A 149 -6.03 0.84 -2.31
N THR A 150 -5.15 0.01 -2.89
CA THR A 150 -4.06 0.48 -3.75
C THR A 150 -4.24 -0.08 -5.15
N THR A 151 -4.21 0.78 -6.16
CA THR A 151 -4.16 0.40 -7.58
C THR A 151 -2.85 0.85 -8.18
N VAL A 152 -2.16 -0.04 -8.92
CA VAL A 152 -0.86 0.23 -9.56
C VAL A 152 -1.03 0.27 -11.07
N TRP A 153 -0.36 1.19 -11.71
CA TRP A 153 -0.49 1.53 -13.13
C TRP A 153 0.89 1.52 -13.81
N GLU A 154 0.92 1.15 -15.08
CA GLU A 154 2.14 1.09 -15.88
C GLU A 154 2.84 2.46 -16.04
N SER A 155 2.06 3.56 -15.97
CA SER A 155 2.57 4.92 -16.10
C SER A 155 1.63 5.93 -15.44
N ARG A 156 2.15 7.13 -15.16
CA ARG A 156 1.35 8.25 -14.67
C ARG A 156 0.23 8.62 -15.65
N ALA A 157 0.48 8.56 -16.96
CA ALA A 157 -0.54 8.85 -17.97
C ALA A 157 -1.71 7.85 -17.91
N ALA A 158 -1.42 6.54 -17.76
CA ALA A 158 -2.45 5.52 -17.58
C ALA A 158 -3.25 5.74 -16.28
N MET A 159 -2.56 6.06 -15.17
CA MET A 159 -3.20 6.39 -13.90
C MET A 159 -4.11 7.63 -14.02
N GLU A 160 -3.69 8.66 -14.71
CA GLU A 160 -4.50 9.87 -14.94
C GLU A 160 -5.71 9.55 -15.82
N ALA A 161 -5.53 8.79 -16.90
CA ALA A 161 -6.63 8.37 -17.80
C ALA A 161 -7.69 7.54 -17.07
N SER A 162 -7.30 6.75 -16.06
CA SER A 162 -8.21 5.94 -15.24
C SER A 162 -9.04 6.75 -14.23
N ARG A 163 -8.79 8.05 -14.05
CA ARG A 163 -9.34 8.85 -12.93
C ARG A 163 -10.85 8.79 -12.83
N VAL A 164 -11.57 8.94 -13.94
CA VAL A 164 -13.05 8.92 -13.95
C VAL A 164 -13.59 7.56 -13.49
N VAL A 165 -13.01 6.47 -14.03
CA VAL A 165 -13.38 5.10 -13.64
C VAL A 165 -13.05 4.88 -12.16
N ALA A 166 -11.85 5.25 -11.73
CA ALA A 166 -11.41 5.09 -10.35
C ALA A 166 -12.28 5.87 -9.34
N ASP A 167 -12.73 7.08 -9.70
CA ASP A 167 -13.64 7.88 -8.85
C ASP A 167 -15.01 7.21 -8.72
N ASP A 168 -15.53 6.61 -9.79
CA ASP A 168 -16.78 5.86 -9.77
C ASP A 168 -16.67 4.59 -8.92
N LEU A 169 -15.59 3.83 -9.11
CA LEU A 169 -15.32 2.61 -8.34
C LEU A 169 -15.22 2.90 -6.84
N ARG A 170 -14.53 3.97 -6.43
CA ARG A 170 -14.43 4.37 -5.03
C ARG A 170 -15.77 4.73 -4.42
N ARG A 171 -16.58 5.50 -5.16
CA ARG A 171 -17.94 5.87 -4.69
C ARG A 171 -18.80 4.64 -4.49
N ARG A 172 -18.81 3.70 -5.45
CA ARG A 172 -19.55 2.43 -5.29
C ARG A 172 -19.07 1.65 -4.06
N THR A 173 -17.76 1.56 -3.86
CA THR A 173 -17.22 0.85 -2.68
C THR A 173 -17.68 1.53 -1.39
N ALA A 174 -17.65 2.85 -1.31
CA ALA A 174 -18.11 3.59 -0.14
C ALA A 174 -19.61 3.41 0.10
N ASP A 175 -20.42 3.50 -0.96
CA ASP A 175 -21.87 3.33 -0.88
C ASP A 175 -22.24 1.91 -0.41
N GLU A 176 -21.64 0.86 -0.99
CA GLU A 176 -21.89 -0.54 -0.61
C GLU A 176 -21.40 -0.86 0.82
N ALA A 177 -20.32 -0.23 1.25
CA ALA A 177 -19.78 -0.38 2.60
C ALA A 177 -20.52 0.49 3.65
N ALA A 178 -21.57 1.22 3.26
CA ALA A 178 -22.24 2.22 4.07
C ALA A 178 -21.26 3.19 4.77
N GLY A 179 -20.26 3.62 4.01
CA GLY A 179 -19.10 4.33 4.51
C GLY A 179 -18.74 5.57 3.71
N GLU A 180 -17.51 6.03 3.88
CA GLU A 180 -17.01 7.23 3.24
C GLU A 180 -15.59 7.06 2.69
N ILE A 181 -15.25 7.90 1.71
CA ILE A 181 -13.88 8.05 1.21
C ILE A 181 -13.17 9.03 2.16
N VAL A 182 -12.17 8.54 2.89
CA VAL A 182 -11.41 9.36 3.85
C VAL A 182 -10.38 10.20 3.11
N GLU A 183 -9.60 9.56 2.23
CA GLU A 183 -8.47 10.20 1.57
C GLU A 183 -8.10 9.47 0.28
N VAL A 184 -7.52 10.20 -0.68
CA VAL A 184 -6.98 9.64 -1.92
C VAL A 184 -5.69 10.35 -2.28
N HIS A 185 -4.60 9.59 -2.46
CA HIS A 185 -3.30 10.10 -2.87
C HIS A 185 -2.70 9.31 -4.02
N GLU A 186 -1.81 9.94 -4.75
CA GLU A 186 -1.07 9.36 -5.87
C GLU A 186 0.43 9.38 -5.58
N TYR A 187 1.09 8.24 -5.83
CA TYR A 187 2.50 8.03 -5.51
C TYR A 187 3.24 7.43 -6.70
N GLU A 188 4.55 7.56 -6.69
CA GLU A 188 5.47 6.72 -7.44
C GLU A 188 5.71 5.41 -6.67
N LEU A 189 5.72 4.28 -7.34
CA LEU A 189 6.14 2.99 -6.78
C LEU A 189 7.67 2.87 -6.90
N ALA A 190 8.39 3.40 -5.91
CA ALA A 190 9.85 3.50 -5.95
C ALA A 190 10.57 2.16 -5.69
N TYR A 191 9.90 1.24 -4.99
CA TYR A 191 10.39 -0.11 -4.72
C TYR A 191 9.24 -1.08 -4.51
N ALA A 192 9.34 -2.29 -5.09
CA ALA A 192 8.46 -3.41 -4.79
C ALA A 192 9.21 -4.74 -4.96
N HIS A 193 9.26 -5.51 -3.90
CA HIS A 193 9.73 -6.89 -3.89
C HIS A 193 8.80 -7.69 -2.98
N LEU A 194 7.79 -8.30 -3.59
CA LEU A 194 6.68 -8.94 -2.90
C LEU A 194 6.53 -10.39 -3.38
N HIS A 195 6.52 -11.34 -2.46
CA HIS A 195 6.27 -12.76 -2.67
C HIS A 195 4.90 -13.15 -2.10
N LEU A 196 3.87 -12.40 -2.47
CA LEU A 196 2.50 -12.63 -2.05
C LEU A 196 1.79 -13.56 -3.03
N PRO A 197 0.99 -14.51 -2.53
CA PRO A 197 0.09 -15.28 -3.39
C PRO A 197 -1.00 -14.38 -3.96
N GLU A 198 -1.61 -14.82 -5.05
CA GLU A 198 -2.85 -14.26 -5.55
C GLU A 198 -3.96 -14.46 -4.51
N MET A 199 -4.69 -13.40 -4.18
CA MET A 199 -5.76 -13.39 -3.15
C MET A 199 -6.97 -12.60 -3.67
N ALA A 200 -7.41 -12.90 -4.89
CA ALA A 200 -8.57 -12.29 -5.53
C ALA A 200 -9.85 -13.12 -5.35
#